data_973a8e9580e1e3b176182c691172717f
#
_entry.id   973a8e9580e1e3b176182c691172717f
#
_cell.length_a   1.000
_cell.length_b   1.000
_cell.length_c   1.000
_cell.angle_alpha   90.00
_cell.angle_beta   90.00
_cell.angle_gamma   90.00
#
_symmetry.space_group_name_H-M   'P 1'
#
loop_
_entity.id
_entity.type
_entity.pdbx_description
1 polymer ?
#
loop_
_entity_poly.entity_id
_entity_poly.type
_entity_poly.pdbx_seq_one_letter_code
_entity_poly.pdbx_strand_id
1 'polypeptide(L)'
;MKLGKAKVLIIGAGGLGSPAGLYLAAAGVGTLGLIDSDVVDLSNLQRQILHSTATVGMPKVESGKKTLMAINPEITIKTYHQLVDADNILPLFKEYDIVLDGSDNFATRFLVNDACFFAKKTLISASMFRFEGQLTTIKPHAGYPCYRCLYPEPPPAGLVPNCQEAGVLGALAGTMGILQASEAIKEILDIGETLADRLLIYDALEMKFRKVRRPKDPACRLCGPTPTITDLKSDYTVTCAI
;
A
#
# COMPACT_ATOMS: atom_id res chain seq x y z
N MET A 1 -19.88 15.62 0.25
CA MET A 1 -19.05 15.26 -0.91
C MET A 1 -18.52 13.84 -0.70
N LYS A 2 -18.24 13.05 -1.77
CA LYS A 2 -17.78 11.65 -1.65
C LYS A 2 -16.46 11.55 -0.85
N LEU A 3 -15.45 12.38 -1.13
CA LEU A 3 -14.16 12.36 -0.43
C LEU A 3 -14.29 12.54 1.08
N GLY A 4 -15.06 13.50 1.56
CA GLY A 4 -15.24 13.76 2.99
C GLY A 4 -15.96 12.63 3.77
N LYS A 5 -16.57 11.66 3.07
CA LYS A 5 -17.17 10.47 3.68
C LYS A 5 -16.27 9.23 3.58
N ALA A 6 -15.29 9.27 2.69
CA ALA A 6 -14.43 8.12 2.42
C ALA A 6 -13.45 7.85 3.57
N LYS A 7 -13.15 6.60 3.78
CA LYS A 7 -12.21 6.10 4.78
C LYS A 7 -11.12 5.28 4.09
N VAL A 8 -9.88 5.73 4.17
CA VAL A 8 -8.74 5.10 3.52
C VAL A 8 -7.73 4.64 4.56
N LEU A 9 -7.33 3.37 4.50
CA LEU A 9 -6.26 2.83 5.32
C LEU A 9 -4.95 2.83 4.52
N ILE A 10 -3.89 3.34 5.12
CA ILE A 10 -2.55 3.32 4.56
C ILE A 10 -1.71 2.36 5.40
N ILE A 11 -1.26 1.28 4.79
CA ILE A 11 -0.36 0.30 5.40
C ILE A 11 1.08 0.72 5.07
N GLY A 12 1.84 1.05 6.10
CA GLY A 12 3.18 1.61 6.01
C GLY A 12 3.17 3.14 5.89
N ALA A 13 3.66 3.84 6.90
CA ALA A 13 3.90 5.29 6.90
C ALA A 13 5.31 5.64 6.39
N GLY A 14 5.83 4.82 5.48
CA GLY A 14 7.16 4.92 4.88
C GLY A 14 7.21 5.76 3.61
N GLY A 15 8.09 5.38 2.67
CA GLY A 15 8.35 6.13 1.44
C GLY A 15 7.15 6.26 0.50
N LEU A 16 6.31 5.23 0.40
CA LEU A 16 5.08 5.23 -0.40
C LEU A 16 3.92 5.88 0.36
N GLY A 17 3.71 5.48 1.61
CA GLY A 17 2.62 6.00 2.44
C GLY A 17 2.74 7.48 2.77
N SER A 18 3.96 8.02 2.86
CA SER A 18 4.20 9.44 3.11
C SER A 18 3.53 10.34 2.08
N PRO A 19 3.89 10.31 0.79
CA PRO A 19 3.27 11.16 -0.22
C PRO A 19 1.80 10.82 -0.43
N ALA A 20 1.41 9.54 -0.35
CA ALA A 20 0.01 9.14 -0.46
C ALA A 20 -0.84 9.81 0.62
N GLY A 21 -0.41 9.75 1.88
CA GLY A 21 -1.10 10.39 3.01
C GLY A 21 -1.22 11.90 2.86
N LEU A 22 -0.14 12.59 2.45
CA LEU A 22 -0.14 14.03 2.26
C LEU A 22 -1.21 14.47 1.23
N TYR A 23 -1.27 13.82 0.08
CA TYR A 23 -2.22 14.18 -0.97
C TYR A 23 -3.65 13.77 -0.65
N LEU A 24 -3.89 12.65 0.03
CA LEU A 24 -5.23 12.25 0.47
C LEU A 24 -5.77 13.19 1.56
N ALA A 25 -4.91 13.64 2.48
CA ALA A 25 -5.27 14.63 3.49
C ALA A 25 -5.60 15.99 2.84
N ALA A 26 -4.75 16.48 1.93
CA ALA A 26 -4.98 17.72 1.18
C ALA A 26 -6.24 17.66 0.32
N ALA A 27 -6.57 16.49 -0.25
CA ALA A 27 -7.81 16.28 -1.03
C ALA A 27 -9.07 16.21 -0.15
N GLY A 28 -8.95 16.18 1.17
CA GLY A 28 -10.09 16.14 2.10
C GLY A 28 -10.76 14.76 2.21
N VAL A 29 -9.98 13.67 2.13
CA VAL A 29 -10.48 12.33 2.48
C VAL A 29 -10.83 12.32 3.97
N GLY A 30 -12.10 12.03 4.29
CA GLY A 30 -12.66 12.28 5.62
C GLY A 30 -12.00 11.52 6.76
N THR A 31 -11.52 10.29 6.51
CA THR A 31 -10.77 9.50 7.50
C THR A 31 -9.57 8.83 6.86
N LEU A 32 -8.39 9.04 7.43
CA LEU A 32 -7.17 8.31 7.09
C LEU A 32 -6.74 7.47 8.28
N GLY A 33 -6.54 6.16 8.05
CA GLY A 33 -5.87 5.26 8.99
C GLY A 33 -4.40 5.14 8.60
N LEU A 34 -3.49 5.23 9.56
CA LEU A 34 -2.08 4.94 9.39
C LEU A 34 -1.72 3.74 10.26
N ILE A 35 -1.18 2.68 9.66
CA ILE A 35 -0.65 1.54 10.40
C ILE A 35 0.82 1.31 10.04
N ASP A 36 1.67 1.29 11.05
CA ASP A 36 3.12 1.08 10.96
C ASP A 36 3.66 0.77 12.36
N SER A 37 4.55 -0.18 12.49
CA SER A 37 5.14 -0.56 13.79
C SER A 37 6.44 0.15 14.11
N ASP A 38 7.03 0.87 13.15
CA ASP A 38 8.34 1.45 13.27
C ASP A 38 8.32 2.82 13.95
N VAL A 39 9.52 3.22 14.35
CA VAL A 39 9.85 4.61 14.73
C VAL A 39 10.55 5.32 13.58
N VAL A 40 10.51 6.65 13.60
CA VAL A 40 11.23 7.47 12.61
C VAL A 40 12.72 7.36 12.85
N ASP A 41 13.46 6.95 11.83
CA ASP A 41 14.92 6.91 11.80
C ASP A 41 15.48 7.97 10.85
N LEU A 42 16.65 8.52 11.18
CA LEU A 42 17.30 9.56 10.37
C LEU A 42 17.55 9.09 8.93
N SER A 43 17.93 7.82 8.74
CA SER A 43 18.16 7.21 7.41
C SER A 43 16.90 7.14 6.55
N ASN A 44 15.73 7.25 7.15
CA ASN A 44 14.46 7.20 6.45
C ASN A 44 14.08 8.52 5.77
N LEU A 45 14.56 9.65 6.30
CA LEU A 45 14.10 11.00 5.93
C LEU A 45 14.34 11.35 4.46
N GLN A 46 15.30 10.70 3.81
CA GLN A 46 15.60 10.91 2.38
C GLN A 46 14.45 10.50 1.45
N ARG A 47 13.45 9.70 1.94
CA ARG A 47 12.28 9.24 1.17
C ARG A 47 10.96 9.28 1.92
N GLN A 48 10.97 9.38 3.24
CA GLN A 48 9.76 9.36 4.08
C GLN A 48 9.38 10.80 4.49
N ILE A 49 8.91 11.58 3.50
CA ILE A 49 8.66 13.03 3.62
C ILE A 49 7.52 13.43 4.56
N LEU A 50 6.81 12.45 5.10
CA LEU A 50 5.80 12.64 6.16
C LEU A 50 6.46 12.98 7.51
N HIS A 51 7.75 12.65 7.67
CA HIS A 51 8.54 12.81 8.87
C HIS A 51 9.59 13.90 8.73
N SER A 52 10.16 14.33 9.85
CA SER A 52 11.20 15.34 9.89
C SER A 52 12.25 14.99 10.95
N THR A 53 13.38 15.70 10.95
CA THR A 53 14.43 15.54 11.96
C THR A 53 13.89 15.77 13.39
N ALA A 54 12.89 16.64 13.57
CA ALA A 54 12.25 16.92 14.85
C ALA A 54 11.40 15.74 15.37
N THR A 55 11.11 14.74 14.55
CA THR A 55 10.29 13.57 14.93
C THR A 55 11.09 12.26 14.95
N VAL A 56 12.43 12.31 14.81
CA VAL A 56 13.30 11.12 14.96
C VAL A 56 13.07 10.48 16.34
N GLY A 57 12.88 9.14 16.34
CA GLY A 57 12.55 8.35 17.52
C GLY A 57 11.06 8.28 17.88
N MET A 58 10.21 9.10 17.26
CA MET A 58 8.75 9.02 17.42
C MET A 58 8.17 7.87 16.60
N PRO A 59 7.09 7.18 17.06
CA PRO A 59 6.36 6.24 16.21
C PRO A 59 5.96 6.90 14.88
N LYS A 60 6.19 6.22 13.75
CA LYS A 60 5.91 6.77 12.41
C LYS A 60 4.47 7.21 12.26
N VAL A 61 3.53 6.46 12.83
CA VAL A 61 2.10 6.79 12.78
C VAL A 61 1.76 8.09 13.51
N GLU A 62 2.41 8.37 14.64
CA GLU A 62 2.19 9.60 15.41
C GLU A 62 2.87 10.81 14.75
N SER A 63 4.06 10.63 14.22
CA SER A 63 4.74 11.63 13.40
C SER A 63 3.90 11.99 12.17
N GLY A 64 3.38 10.96 11.48
CA GLY A 64 2.50 11.13 10.32
C GLY A 64 1.20 11.86 10.67
N LYS A 65 0.53 11.48 11.74
CA LYS A 65 -0.68 12.15 12.23
C LYS A 65 -0.43 13.65 12.45
N LYS A 66 0.65 14.00 13.11
CA LYS A 66 1.01 15.40 13.36
C LYS A 66 1.14 16.20 12.05
N THR A 67 1.81 15.63 11.05
CA THR A 67 2.01 16.27 9.75
C THR A 67 0.71 16.40 8.96
N LEU A 68 -0.11 15.33 8.91
CA LEU A 68 -1.36 15.33 8.16
C LEU A 68 -2.39 16.29 8.75
N MET A 69 -2.47 16.37 10.09
CA MET A 69 -3.36 17.34 10.75
C MET A 69 -2.92 18.79 10.56
N ALA A 70 -1.62 19.05 10.35
CA ALA A 70 -1.13 20.37 9.99
C ALA A 70 -1.51 20.77 8.57
N ILE A 71 -1.72 19.79 7.65
CA ILE A 71 -2.18 20.02 6.28
C ILE A 71 -3.70 20.24 6.26
N ASN A 72 -4.45 19.38 6.94
CA ASN A 72 -5.90 19.46 6.96
C ASN A 72 -6.45 19.06 8.34
N PRO A 73 -6.79 20.02 9.19
CA PRO A 73 -7.30 19.74 10.54
C PRO A 73 -8.76 19.26 10.56
N GLU A 74 -9.48 19.30 9.42
CA GLU A 74 -10.89 18.92 9.35
C GLU A 74 -11.09 17.40 9.18
N ILE A 75 -10.04 16.65 8.82
CA ILE A 75 -10.12 15.20 8.61
C ILE A 75 -9.79 14.43 9.89
N THR A 76 -10.26 13.19 9.97
CA THR A 76 -9.93 12.29 11.08
C THR A 76 -8.71 11.43 10.75
N ILE A 77 -7.67 11.46 11.60
CA ILE A 77 -6.50 10.60 11.49
C ILE A 77 -6.52 9.57 12.62
N LYS A 78 -6.65 8.27 12.26
CA LYS A 78 -6.51 7.15 13.19
C LYS A 78 -5.13 6.53 13.05
N THR A 79 -4.47 6.24 14.16
CA THR A 79 -3.12 5.68 14.22
C THR A 79 -3.12 4.30 14.85
N TYR A 80 -2.37 3.38 14.27
CA TYR A 80 -2.20 2.01 14.75
C TYR A 80 -0.71 1.69 14.76
N HIS A 81 -0.08 1.84 15.94
CA HIS A 81 1.35 1.51 16.12
C HIS A 81 1.52 0.02 16.34
N GLN A 82 1.38 -0.75 15.28
CA GLN A 82 1.47 -2.22 15.28
C GLN A 82 1.77 -2.76 13.89
N LEU A 83 2.26 -4.00 13.83
CA LEU A 83 2.30 -4.77 12.57
C LEU A 83 0.90 -5.24 12.19
N VAL A 84 0.67 -5.39 10.88
CA VAL A 84 -0.48 -6.13 10.38
C VAL A 84 -0.16 -7.62 10.39
N ASP A 85 -1.09 -8.40 10.92
CA ASP A 85 -1.05 -9.85 10.95
C ASP A 85 -2.42 -10.46 10.63
N ALA A 86 -2.50 -11.79 10.58
CA ALA A 86 -3.72 -12.50 10.24
C ALA A 86 -4.87 -12.28 11.23
N ASP A 87 -4.54 -11.97 12.50
CA ASP A 87 -5.53 -11.83 13.56
C ASP A 87 -6.15 -10.42 13.57
N ASN A 88 -5.34 -9.38 13.30
CA ASN A 88 -5.77 -7.98 13.41
C ASN A 88 -6.27 -7.35 12.10
N ILE A 89 -5.88 -7.89 10.94
CA ILE A 89 -6.11 -7.22 9.65
C ILE A 89 -7.58 -7.19 9.22
N LEU A 90 -8.34 -8.27 9.36
CA LEU A 90 -9.76 -8.32 8.95
C LEU A 90 -10.66 -7.42 9.79
N PRO A 91 -10.56 -7.38 11.14
CA PRO A 91 -11.27 -6.39 11.95
C PRO A 91 -10.97 -4.95 11.51
N LEU A 92 -9.68 -4.64 11.27
CA LEU A 92 -9.25 -3.32 10.84
C LEU A 92 -9.86 -2.93 9.49
N PHE A 93 -9.85 -3.83 8.50
CA PHE A 93 -10.36 -3.54 7.15
C PHE A 93 -11.86 -3.27 7.10
N LYS A 94 -12.64 -3.73 8.08
CA LYS A 94 -14.09 -3.42 8.17
C LYS A 94 -14.35 -1.92 8.35
N GLU A 95 -13.42 -1.19 8.94
CA GLU A 95 -13.56 0.24 9.22
C GLU A 95 -13.27 1.14 8.01
N TYR A 96 -12.68 0.60 6.93
CA TYR A 96 -12.20 1.36 5.78
C TYR A 96 -12.84 0.92 4.47
N ASP A 97 -12.89 1.84 3.50
CA ASP A 97 -13.45 1.59 2.16
C ASP A 97 -12.37 1.11 1.19
N ILE A 98 -11.19 1.70 1.28
CA ILE A 98 -10.03 1.46 0.41
C ILE A 98 -8.79 1.24 1.27
N VAL A 99 -7.92 0.35 0.82
CA VAL A 99 -6.62 0.06 1.43
C VAL A 99 -5.51 0.44 0.46
N LEU A 100 -4.52 1.19 0.92
CA LEU A 100 -3.27 1.44 0.22
C LEU A 100 -2.17 0.59 0.84
N ASP A 101 -1.50 -0.19 0.02
CA ASP A 101 -0.33 -0.95 0.43
C ASP A 101 0.95 -0.19 0.07
N GLY A 102 1.63 0.30 1.08
CA GLY A 102 2.94 0.94 1.03
C GLY A 102 4.02 0.11 1.74
N SER A 103 3.77 -1.19 1.98
CA SER A 103 4.73 -2.08 2.62
C SER A 103 5.95 -2.37 1.71
N ASP A 104 7.06 -2.72 2.33
CA ASP A 104 8.33 -3.00 1.67
C ASP A 104 8.71 -4.48 1.67
N ASN A 105 7.82 -5.36 2.12
CA ASN A 105 8.08 -6.79 2.19
C ASN A 105 6.94 -7.61 1.56
N PHE A 106 7.29 -8.78 1.03
CA PHE A 106 6.35 -9.65 0.34
C PHE A 106 5.31 -10.26 1.26
N ALA A 107 5.67 -10.67 2.48
CA ALA A 107 4.74 -11.30 3.41
C ALA A 107 3.54 -10.38 3.70
N THR A 108 3.80 -9.11 4.02
CA THR A 108 2.74 -8.13 4.21
C THR A 108 1.90 -7.92 2.95
N ARG A 109 2.52 -7.85 1.75
CA ARG A 109 1.77 -7.68 0.48
C ARG A 109 0.82 -8.82 0.21
N PHE A 110 1.25 -10.07 0.41
CA PHE A 110 0.40 -11.24 0.23
C PHE A 110 -0.73 -11.28 1.25
N LEU A 111 -0.43 -11.02 2.53
CA LEU A 111 -1.43 -10.93 3.59
C LEU A 111 -2.48 -9.85 3.28
N VAL A 112 -2.05 -8.65 2.91
CA VAL A 112 -2.94 -7.52 2.60
C VAL A 112 -3.82 -7.82 1.39
N ASN A 113 -3.26 -8.42 0.32
CA ASN A 113 -4.04 -8.86 -0.83
C ASN A 113 -5.12 -9.86 -0.45
N ASP A 114 -4.74 -10.90 0.30
CA ASP A 114 -5.66 -11.98 0.67
C ASP A 114 -6.74 -11.45 1.62
N ALA A 115 -6.38 -10.59 2.56
CA ALA A 115 -7.32 -9.93 3.45
C ALA A 115 -8.30 -9.00 2.69
N CYS A 116 -7.82 -8.24 1.70
CA CYS A 116 -8.68 -7.41 0.84
C CYS A 116 -9.65 -8.27 0.03
N PHE A 117 -9.23 -9.45 -0.44
CA PHE A 117 -10.11 -10.40 -1.11
C PHE A 117 -11.24 -10.85 -0.18
N PHE A 118 -10.93 -11.34 1.02
CA PHE A 118 -11.92 -11.82 1.99
C PHE A 118 -12.82 -10.69 2.51
N ALA A 119 -12.27 -9.51 2.77
CA ALA A 119 -13.02 -8.34 3.21
C ALA A 119 -13.77 -7.62 2.08
N LYS A 120 -13.61 -8.03 0.82
CA LYS A 120 -14.18 -7.38 -0.37
C LYS A 120 -13.79 -5.89 -0.47
N LYS A 121 -12.52 -5.58 -0.20
CA LYS A 121 -12.00 -4.21 -0.26
C LYS A 121 -11.18 -3.99 -1.53
N THR A 122 -11.20 -2.75 -2.02
CA THR A 122 -10.27 -2.31 -3.08
C THR A 122 -8.91 -2.06 -2.45
N LEU A 123 -7.87 -2.64 -3.06
CA LEU A 123 -6.49 -2.45 -2.68
C LEU A 123 -5.73 -1.70 -3.78
N ILE A 124 -5.01 -0.67 -3.42
CA ILE A 124 -4.09 0.02 -4.31
C ILE A 124 -2.67 -0.31 -3.87
N SER A 125 -2.03 -1.20 -4.61
CA SER A 125 -0.72 -1.74 -4.25
C SER A 125 0.36 -1.10 -5.10
N ALA A 126 1.37 -0.53 -4.45
CA ALA A 126 2.59 -0.05 -5.10
C ALA A 126 3.82 -0.74 -4.53
N SER A 127 4.82 -0.85 -5.37
CA SER A 127 6.13 -1.34 -4.99
C SER A 127 7.21 -0.60 -5.76
N MET A 128 8.41 -0.64 -5.22
CA MET A 128 9.58 -0.06 -5.88
C MET A 128 10.81 -0.91 -5.59
N PHE A 129 11.69 -0.95 -6.57
CA PHE A 129 12.98 -1.61 -6.45
C PHE A 129 14.02 -0.81 -7.23
N ARG A 130 15.07 -0.33 -6.54
CA ARG A 130 16.11 0.53 -7.12
C ARG A 130 15.53 1.77 -7.83
N PHE A 131 15.34 1.68 -9.14
CA PHE A 131 14.89 2.78 -10.02
C PHE A 131 13.56 2.48 -10.72
N GLU A 132 12.96 1.32 -10.47
CA GLU A 132 11.66 0.93 -11.02
C GLU A 132 10.56 0.97 -9.96
N GLY A 133 9.40 1.51 -10.33
CA GLY A 133 8.18 1.49 -9.55
C GLY A 133 7.06 0.72 -10.26
N GLN A 134 6.23 0.05 -9.49
CA GLN A 134 5.06 -0.69 -9.97
C GLN A 134 3.82 -0.27 -9.19
N LEU A 135 2.69 -0.13 -9.88
CA LEU A 135 1.41 0.24 -9.30
C LEU A 135 0.27 -0.51 -9.95
N THR A 136 -0.66 -0.99 -9.17
CA THR A 136 -1.90 -1.62 -9.65
C THR A 136 -3.05 -1.42 -8.67
N THR A 137 -4.28 -1.38 -9.19
CA THR A 137 -5.50 -1.44 -8.38
C THR A 137 -6.03 -2.88 -8.39
N ILE A 138 -6.37 -3.42 -7.22
CA ILE A 138 -6.79 -4.81 -7.03
C ILE A 138 -8.22 -4.82 -6.52
N LYS A 139 -9.15 -5.35 -7.33
CA LYS A 139 -10.60 -5.40 -7.05
C LYS A 139 -11.17 -6.78 -7.37
N PRO A 140 -10.73 -7.86 -6.73
CA PRO A 140 -11.16 -9.21 -7.10
C PRO A 140 -12.65 -9.44 -6.87
N HIS A 141 -13.27 -8.74 -5.91
CA HIS A 141 -14.71 -8.75 -5.69
C HIS A 141 -15.53 -8.16 -6.84
N ALA A 142 -14.90 -7.38 -7.72
CA ALA A 142 -15.50 -6.84 -8.95
C ALA A 142 -15.08 -7.63 -10.20
N GLY A 143 -14.51 -8.84 -10.05
CA GLY A 143 -14.13 -9.71 -11.15
C GLY A 143 -12.73 -9.49 -11.71
N TYR A 144 -11.99 -8.51 -11.21
CA TYR A 144 -10.61 -8.21 -11.64
C TYR A 144 -9.58 -9.16 -11.01
N PRO A 145 -8.37 -9.27 -11.59
CA PRO A 145 -7.30 -10.11 -11.04
C PRO A 145 -6.85 -9.64 -9.64
N CYS A 146 -6.49 -10.56 -8.76
CA CYS A 146 -5.83 -10.25 -7.48
C CYS A 146 -4.29 -10.21 -7.64
N TYR A 147 -3.57 -9.92 -6.57
CA TYR A 147 -2.10 -9.89 -6.57
C TYR A 147 -1.51 -11.26 -6.93
N ARG A 148 -2.13 -12.35 -6.44
CA ARG A 148 -1.70 -13.73 -6.72
C ARG A 148 -1.92 -14.18 -8.18
N CYS A 149 -2.73 -13.48 -8.97
CA CYS A 149 -2.79 -13.72 -10.40
C CYS A 149 -1.50 -13.29 -11.14
N LEU A 150 -0.75 -12.35 -10.57
CA LEU A 150 0.52 -11.87 -11.11
C LEU A 150 1.71 -12.56 -10.44
N TYR A 151 1.65 -12.72 -9.12
CA TYR A 151 2.66 -13.34 -8.28
C TYR A 151 2.02 -14.48 -7.50
N PRO A 152 2.02 -15.72 -7.99
CA PRO A 152 1.33 -16.85 -7.36
C PRO A 152 1.78 -17.13 -5.93
N GLU A 153 3.08 -16.99 -5.67
CA GLU A 153 3.74 -17.26 -4.38
C GLU A 153 4.80 -16.21 -4.08
N PRO A 154 5.11 -15.97 -2.79
CA PRO A 154 6.25 -15.14 -2.42
C PRO A 154 7.54 -15.70 -2.99
N PRO A 155 8.51 -14.86 -3.38
CA PRO A 155 9.83 -15.33 -3.77
C PRO A 155 10.51 -16.05 -2.59
N PRO A 156 11.38 -17.04 -2.84
CA PRO A 156 12.17 -17.65 -1.80
C PRO A 156 12.95 -16.61 -0.98
N ALA A 157 13.09 -16.89 0.33
CA ALA A 157 13.82 -16.00 1.23
C ALA A 157 15.25 -15.73 0.70
N GLY A 158 15.70 -14.46 0.75
CA GLY A 158 17.03 -14.05 0.30
C GLY A 158 17.20 -13.88 -1.22
N LEU A 159 16.20 -14.24 -2.04
CA LEU A 159 16.30 -14.06 -3.50
C LEU A 159 16.18 -12.61 -3.93
N VAL A 160 15.37 -11.83 -3.23
CA VAL A 160 15.15 -10.40 -3.53
C VAL A 160 15.62 -9.58 -2.33
N PRO A 161 16.66 -8.74 -2.50
CA PRO A 161 17.12 -7.88 -1.42
C PRO A 161 16.03 -6.87 -1.05
N ASN A 162 16.00 -6.46 0.21
CA ASN A 162 15.07 -5.43 0.68
C ASN A 162 15.50 -4.03 0.18
N CYS A 163 14.61 -3.04 0.31
CA CYS A 163 14.87 -1.67 -0.14
C CYS A 163 16.03 -0.98 0.60
N GLN A 164 16.37 -1.43 1.81
CA GLN A 164 17.50 -0.87 2.57
C GLN A 164 18.83 -1.38 2.01
N GLU A 165 18.89 -2.66 1.64
CA GLU A 165 20.08 -3.27 1.06
C GLU A 165 20.34 -2.83 -0.38
N ALA A 166 19.28 -2.78 -1.20
CA ALA A 166 19.39 -2.43 -2.63
C ALA A 166 19.54 -0.92 -2.88
N GLY A 167 19.18 -0.09 -1.90
CA GLY A 167 18.98 1.34 -2.08
C GLY A 167 17.72 1.67 -2.89
N VAL A 168 17.22 2.88 -2.74
CA VAL A 168 16.06 3.36 -3.49
C VAL A 168 16.19 4.87 -3.74
N LEU A 169 15.82 5.30 -4.93
CA LEU A 169 15.72 6.72 -5.25
C LEU A 169 14.52 7.33 -4.50
N GLY A 170 14.76 8.26 -3.56
CA GLY A 170 13.71 8.83 -2.72
C GLY A 170 12.57 9.46 -3.53
N ALA A 171 12.89 10.17 -4.62
CA ALA A 171 11.89 10.75 -5.52
C ALA A 171 11.01 9.71 -6.21
N LEU A 172 11.51 8.48 -6.46
CA LEU A 172 10.70 7.38 -6.98
C LEU A 172 9.60 6.99 -5.98
N ALA A 173 9.94 6.89 -4.70
CA ALA A 173 8.97 6.64 -3.65
C ALA A 173 7.87 7.72 -3.64
N GLY A 174 8.27 8.98 -3.76
CA GLY A 174 7.37 10.13 -3.90
C GLY A 174 6.41 9.95 -5.08
N THR A 175 6.94 9.71 -6.28
CA THR A 175 6.16 9.53 -7.51
C THR A 175 5.13 8.41 -7.36
N MET A 176 5.55 7.24 -6.89
CA MET A 176 4.67 6.08 -6.78
C MET A 176 3.56 6.29 -5.73
N GLY A 177 3.86 6.89 -4.58
CA GLY A 177 2.84 7.18 -3.58
C GLY A 177 1.85 8.27 -4.01
N ILE A 178 2.27 9.27 -4.80
CA ILE A 178 1.35 10.24 -5.41
C ILE A 178 0.41 9.55 -6.40
N LEU A 179 0.92 8.61 -7.20
CA LEU A 179 0.09 7.82 -8.12
C LEU A 179 -0.88 6.90 -7.36
N GLN A 180 -0.50 6.33 -6.20
CA GLN A 180 -1.42 5.61 -5.32
C GLN A 180 -2.56 6.52 -4.83
N ALA A 181 -2.26 7.74 -4.38
CA ALA A 181 -3.28 8.70 -3.97
C ALA A 181 -4.24 9.03 -5.12
N SER A 182 -3.71 9.22 -6.33
CA SER A 182 -4.50 9.48 -7.53
C SER A 182 -5.46 8.33 -7.85
N GLU A 183 -4.99 7.08 -7.78
CA GLU A 183 -5.84 5.90 -7.96
C GLU A 183 -6.93 5.83 -6.88
N ALA A 184 -6.60 6.12 -5.61
CA ALA A 184 -7.57 6.15 -4.52
C ALA A 184 -8.66 7.19 -4.75
N ILE A 185 -8.29 8.39 -5.16
CA ILE A 185 -9.25 9.46 -5.46
C ILE A 185 -10.17 9.07 -6.63
N LYS A 186 -9.63 8.45 -7.69
CA LYS A 186 -10.44 7.96 -8.81
C LYS A 186 -11.45 6.89 -8.36
N GLU A 187 -11.03 5.94 -7.54
CA GLU A 187 -11.90 4.90 -6.97
C GLU A 187 -13.01 5.48 -6.08
N ILE A 188 -12.68 6.47 -5.22
CA ILE A 188 -13.66 7.12 -4.34
C ILE A 188 -14.70 7.91 -5.15
N LEU A 189 -14.24 8.62 -6.17
CA LEU A 189 -15.10 9.49 -6.97
C LEU A 189 -15.84 8.75 -8.08
N ASP A 190 -15.38 7.53 -8.42
CA ASP A 190 -15.84 6.75 -9.57
C ASP A 190 -15.64 7.52 -10.89
N ILE A 191 -14.41 7.95 -11.14
CA ILE A 191 -14.03 8.75 -12.31
C ILE A 191 -12.81 8.15 -13.03
N GLY A 192 -12.77 8.33 -14.35
CA GLY A 192 -11.67 7.90 -15.21
C GLY A 192 -11.49 6.38 -15.26
N GLU A 193 -10.35 5.94 -15.75
CA GLU A 193 -9.96 4.54 -15.82
C GLU A 193 -8.98 4.22 -14.69
N THR A 194 -9.27 3.20 -13.89
CA THR A 194 -8.36 2.72 -12.84
C THR A 194 -7.46 1.60 -13.36
N LEU A 195 -6.44 1.25 -12.60
CA LEU A 195 -5.48 0.18 -12.95
C LEU A 195 -5.98 -1.21 -12.56
N ALA A 196 -7.29 -1.46 -12.57
CA ALA A 196 -7.88 -2.70 -12.05
C ALA A 196 -7.46 -3.97 -12.84
N ASP A 197 -7.20 -3.86 -14.14
CA ASP A 197 -6.72 -4.94 -15.00
C ASP A 197 -5.30 -4.68 -15.55
N ARG A 198 -4.60 -3.71 -14.99
CA ARG A 198 -3.31 -3.24 -15.50
C ARG A 198 -2.27 -3.11 -14.42
N LEU A 199 -1.02 -3.34 -14.80
CA LEU A 199 0.17 -2.97 -14.03
C LEU A 199 0.81 -1.76 -14.70
N LEU A 200 0.93 -0.66 -13.97
CA LEU A 200 1.74 0.47 -14.35
C LEU A 200 3.17 0.21 -13.88
N ILE A 201 4.12 0.31 -14.79
CA ILE A 201 5.56 0.21 -14.53
C ILE A 201 6.17 1.57 -14.86
N TYR A 202 6.91 2.13 -13.91
CA TYR A 202 7.65 3.38 -14.08
C TYR A 202 9.14 3.14 -13.95
N ASP A 203 9.88 3.43 -15.00
CA ASP A 203 11.34 3.47 -15.01
C ASP A 203 11.80 4.92 -14.77
N ALA A 204 12.40 5.15 -13.59
CA ALA A 204 12.80 6.49 -13.19
C ALA A 204 14.10 6.98 -13.89
N LEU A 205 14.90 6.09 -14.46
CA LEU A 205 16.10 6.48 -15.23
C LEU A 205 15.74 6.91 -16.64
N GLU A 206 14.80 6.20 -17.28
CA GLU A 206 14.31 6.55 -18.62
C GLU A 206 13.12 7.52 -18.60
N MET A 207 12.56 7.84 -17.42
CA MET A 207 11.32 8.63 -17.24
C MET A 207 10.15 8.05 -18.04
N LYS A 208 10.07 6.72 -18.11
CA LYS A 208 9.13 6.02 -18.97
C LYS A 208 8.05 5.29 -18.17
N PHE A 209 6.80 5.51 -18.54
CA PHE A 209 5.66 4.79 -18.03
C PHE A 209 5.18 3.74 -19.04
N ARG A 210 4.96 2.51 -18.58
CA ARG A 210 4.38 1.42 -19.36
C ARG A 210 3.17 0.86 -18.63
N LYS A 211 2.07 0.64 -19.35
CA LYS A 211 0.89 -0.07 -18.83
C LYS A 211 0.85 -1.46 -19.47
N VAL A 212 0.90 -2.48 -18.63
CA VAL A 212 0.83 -3.88 -19.06
C VAL A 212 -0.51 -4.46 -18.60
N ARG A 213 -1.19 -5.19 -19.49
CA ARG A 213 -2.44 -5.87 -19.14
C ARG A 213 -2.15 -7.00 -18.16
N ARG A 214 -2.99 -7.11 -17.14
CA ARG A 214 -2.90 -8.12 -16.09
C ARG A 214 -4.14 -9.01 -16.14
N PRO A 215 -4.09 -10.17 -16.85
CA PRO A 215 -5.22 -11.08 -16.95
C PRO A 215 -5.48 -11.77 -15.58
N LYS A 216 -6.73 -12.17 -15.36
CA LYS A 216 -7.07 -13.06 -14.26
C LYS A 216 -6.54 -14.46 -14.56
N ASP A 217 -5.83 -15.04 -13.62
CA ASP A 217 -5.35 -16.42 -13.73
C ASP A 217 -6.48 -17.39 -13.33
N PRO A 218 -6.93 -18.28 -14.22
CA PRO A 218 -7.95 -19.27 -13.89
C PRO A 218 -7.47 -20.30 -12.87
N ALA A 219 -6.14 -20.50 -12.72
CA ALA A 219 -5.57 -21.38 -11.72
C ALA A 219 -5.22 -20.67 -10.40
N CYS A 220 -5.60 -19.39 -10.24
CA CYS A 220 -5.25 -18.63 -9.04
C CYS A 220 -5.79 -19.29 -7.78
N ARG A 221 -4.90 -19.59 -6.83
CA ARG A 221 -5.19 -20.27 -5.56
C ARG A 221 -6.09 -19.46 -4.61
N LEU A 222 -6.26 -18.14 -4.83
CA LEU A 222 -7.10 -17.28 -4.01
C LEU A 222 -8.42 -16.92 -4.72
N CYS A 223 -8.36 -16.34 -5.92
CA CYS A 223 -9.54 -15.79 -6.60
C CYS A 223 -9.99 -16.62 -7.82
N GLY A 224 -9.38 -17.77 -8.08
CA GLY A 224 -9.79 -18.71 -9.13
C GLY A 224 -11.09 -19.45 -8.80
N PRO A 225 -11.60 -20.27 -9.71
CA PRO A 225 -12.84 -21.04 -9.51
C PRO A 225 -12.71 -22.16 -8.46
N THR A 226 -11.49 -22.67 -8.23
CA THR A 226 -11.18 -23.72 -7.24
C THR A 226 -10.09 -23.21 -6.27
N PRO A 227 -10.43 -22.26 -5.37
CA PRO A 227 -9.42 -21.67 -4.50
C PRO A 227 -8.94 -22.69 -3.46
N THR A 228 -7.63 -22.68 -3.18
CA THR A 228 -7.01 -23.45 -2.09
C THR A 228 -6.69 -22.60 -0.87
N ILE A 229 -6.69 -21.27 -1.03
CA ILE A 229 -6.55 -20.32 0.07
C ILE A 229 -7.96 -19.88 0.46
N THR A 230 -8.43 -20.37 1.61
CA THR A 230 -9.81 -20.16 2.09
C THR A 230 -9.89 -19.29 3.34
N ASP A 231 -8.76 -19.02 3.98
CA ASP A 231 -8.64 -18.16 5.16
C ASP A 231 -7.24 -17.51 5.24
N LEU A 232 -7.01 -16.70 6.28
CA LEU A 232 -5.72 -16.04 6.54
C LEU A 232 -4.77 -16.85 7.45
N LYS A 233 -5.00 -18.15 7.63
CA LYS A 233 -4.13 -19.02 8.45
C LYS A 233 -2.90 -19.50 7.70
N SER A 234 -2.77 -19.16 6.41
CA SER A 234 -1.57 -19.41 5.62
C SER A 234 -0.35 -18.77 6.26
N ASP A 235 0.79 -19.42 6.10
CA ASP A 235 2.05 -18.91 6.66
C ASP A 235 2.49 -17.62 5.93
N TYR A 236 2.22 -16.47 6.55
CA TYR A 236 2.72 -15.16 6.13
C TYR A 236 3.96 -14.77 6.95
N THR A 237 4.71 -15.74 7.47
CA THR A 237 5.91 -15.47 8.25
C THR A 237 6.92 -14.73 7.39
N VAL A 238 7.31 -13.57 7.88
CA VAL A 238 8.47 -12.83 7.37
C VAL A 238 9.70 -13.61 7.82
N THR A 239 10.23 -14.48 6.98
CA THR A 239 11.60 -14.93 7.17
C THR A 239 12.53 -13.76 6.83
N CYS A 240 12.65 -12.79 7.76
CA CYS A 240 13.82 -11.95 7.77
C CYS A 240 14.99 -12.88 8.07
N ALA A 241 15.79 -13.21 7.06
CA ALA A 241 17.15 -13.66 7.30
C ALA A 241 17.85 -12.48 7.98
N ILE A 242 18.27 -12.70 9.23
CA ILE A 242 19.13 -11.84 10.03
C ILE A 242 20.50 -11.76 9.32
#